data_4bda6cca0f70060dc495743fcb34fc3a
#
_entry.id   4bda6cca0f70060dc495743fcb34fc3a
#
_cell.length_a   1.000
_cell.length_b   1.000
_cell.length_c   1.000
_cell.angle_alpha   90.00
_cell.angle_beta   90.00
_cell.angle_gamma   90.00
#
_symmetry.space_group_name_H-M   'P 1'
#
loop_
_entity.id
_entity.type
_entity.pdbx_description
1 polymer ?
#
loop_
_entity_poly.entity_id
_entity_poly.type
_entity_poly.pdbx_seq_one_letter_code
_entity_poly.pdbx_strand_id
1 'polypeptide(L)'
;KDENELKGKIEEIFERGLIQAEALNFIRGRSLIQTYLIIDEVQNTTPNQIKGIITRAGKNTKIILLGDPNQIDRPFLDERTNGLSYAAEHMKGSSLCWQITMSPEECERSELAMDAIQRLEKRTEKKEYR
;
A
#
# COMPACT_ATOMS: atom_id res chain seq x y z
N LYS A 1 -29.77 -10.16 -0.07
CA LYS A 1 -29.24 -9.83 -1.38
C LYS A 1 -28.25 -10.91 -1.77
N ASP A 2 -28.44 -11.47 -2.95
CA ASP A 2 -27.82 -12.68 -3.41
C ASP A 2 -26.32 -12.46 -3.69
N GLU A 3 -25.46 -13.28 -3.10
CA GLU A 3 -24.02 -13.28 -3.35
C GLU A 3 -23.68 -13.47 -4.83
N ASN A 4 -24.50 -14.21 -5.56
CA ASN A 4 -24.35 -14.44 -7.00
C ASN A 4 -24.60 -13.18 -7.81
N GLU A 5 -25.56 -12.35 -7.42
CA GLU A 5 -25.81 -11.06 -8.06
C GLU A 5 -24.64 -10.09 -7.89
N LEU A 6 -24.06 -10.05 -6.69
CA LEU A 6 -22.90 -9.22 -6.40
C LEU A 6 -21.67 -9.67 -7.21
N LYS A 7 -21.45 -10.98 -7.27
CA LYS A 7 -20.35 -11.58 -8.02
C LYS A 7 -20.44 -11.26 -9.51
N GLY A 8 -21.65 -11.39 -10.10
CA GLY A 8 -21.89 -11.04 -11.48
C GLY A 8 -21.64 -9.57 -11.81
N LYS A 9 -21.99 -8.65 -10.90
CA LYS A 9 -21.70 -7.22 -11.05
C LYS A 9 -20.21 -6.90 -11.00
N ILE A 10 -19.47 -7.57 -10.12
CA ILE A 10 -18.00 -7.41 -10.02
C ILE A 10 -17.34 -7.90 -11.31
N GLU A 11 -17.72 -9.08 -11.81
CA GLU A 11 -17.20 -9.63 -13.06
C GLU A 11 -17.47 -8.69 -14.24
N GLU A 12 -18.67 -8.14 -14.33
CA GLU A 12 -19.03 -7.16 -15.37
C GLU A 12 -18.14 -5.91 -15.33
N ILE A 13 -17.84 -5.38 -14.14
CA ILE A 13 -16.97 -4.20 -13.97
C ILE A 13 -15.54 -4.49 -14.49
N PHE A 14 -15.01 -5.68 -14.21
CA PHE A 14 -13.71 -6.10 -14.72
C PHE A 14 -13.71 -6.34 -16.22
N GLU A 15 -14.74 -7.00 -16.76
CA GLU A 15 -14.90 -7.25 -18.21
C GLU A 15 -15.02 -5.96 -19.00
N ARG A 16 -15.68 -4.95 -18.47
CA ARG A 16 -15.78 -3.62 -19.08
C ARG A 16 -14.51 -2.79 -18.98
N GLY A 17 -13.48 -3.27 -18.29
CA GLY A 17 -12.23 -2.56 -18.09
C GLY A 17 -12.32 -1.32 -17.20
N LEU A 18 -13.38 -1.19 -16.39
CA LEU A 18 -13.52 -0.09 -15.42
C LEU A 18 -12.59 -0.22 -14.23
N ILE A 19 -12.26 -1.45 -13.85
CA ILE A 19 -11.24 -1.78 -12.85
C ILE A 19 -10.24 -2.73 -13.49
N GLN A 20 -8.96 -2.43 -13.32
CA GLN A 20 -7.85 -3.26 -13.78
C GLN A 20 -6.93 -3.54 -12.58
N ALA A 21 -6.55 -4.81 -12.40
CA ALA A 21 -5.56 -5.22 -11.43
C ALA A 21 -4.27 -5.58 -12.17
N GLU A 22 -3.17 -4.88 -11.85
CA GLU A 22 -1.89 -5.05 -12.52
C GLU A 22 -0.73 -5.14 -11.52
N ALA A 23 0.32 -5.84 -11.91
CA ALA A 23 1.56 -5.80 -11.16
C ALA A 23 2.27 -4.44 -11.37
N LEU A 24 2.97 -3.97 -10.33
CA LEU A 24 3.61 -2.65 -10.32
C LEU A 24 4.55 -2.43 -11.52
N ASN A 25 5.23 -3.47 -11.98
CA ASN A 25 6.16 -3.38 -13.11
C ASN A 25 5.50 -2.97 -14.43
N PHE A 26 4.22 -3.25 -14.61
CA PHE A 26 3.46 -2.91 -15.82
C PHE A 26 2.99 -1.45 -15.85
N ILE A 27 3.03 -0.76 -14.73
CA ILE A 27 2.65 0.66 -14.63
C ILE A 27 3.79 1.55 -15.11
N ARG A 28 5.03 1.07 -15.06
CA ARG A 28 6.20 1.78 -15.59
C ARG A 28 6.05 2.04 -17.08
N GLY A 29 6.22 3.30 -17.49
CA GLY A 29 6.16 3.71 -18.88
C GLY A 29 4.79 4.15 -19.38
N ARG A 30 3.73 3.99 -18.59
CA ARG A 30 2.41 4.54 -18.90
C ARG A 30 2.28 5.97 -18.40
N SER A 31 1.68 6.81 -19.22
CA SER A 31 1.13 8.08 -18.75
C SER A 31 -0.22 7.83 -18.08
N LEU A 32 -0.34 8.20 -16.83
CA LEU A 32 -1.58 8.03 -16.05
C LEU A 32 -2.42 9.29 -16.16
N ILE A 33 -3.50 9.22 -16.91
CA ILE A 33 -4.46 10.32 -17.05
C ILE A 33 -5.86 9.84 -16.69
N GLN A 34 -6.66 10.69 -16.05
CA GLN A 34 -8.03 10.37 -15.66
C GLN A 34 -8.13 9.01 -14.93
N THR A 35 -7.15 8.73 -14.08
CA THR A 35 -6.97 7.43 -13.44
C THR A 35 -7.07 7.58 -11.92
N TYR A 36 -7.75 6.66 -11.28
CA TYR A 36 -7.73 6.46 -9.85
C TYR A 36 -6.84 5.24 -9.57
N LEU A 37 -5.62 5.48 -9.13
CA LEU A 37 -4.62 4.43 -8.90
C LEU A 37 -4.50 4.14 -7.42
N ILE A 38 -4.69 2.88 -7.04
CA ILE A 38 -4.46 2.39 -5.68
C ILE A 38 -3.27 1.44 -5.73
N ILE A 39 -2.25 1.73 -4.94
CA ILE A 39 -1.08 0.87 -4.80
C ILE A 39 -1.02 0.37 -3.37
N ASP A 40 -1.10 -0.94 -3.21
CA ASP A 40 -1.02 -1.61 -1.92
C ASP A 40 0.41 -2.09 -1.63
N GLU A 41 0.72 -2.33 -0.37
CA GLU A 41 2.01 -2.83 0.10
C GLU A 41 3.21 -1.95 -0.33
N VAL A 42 3.04 -0.63 -0.33
CA VAL A 42 4.03 0.33 -0.85
C VAL A 42 5.33 0.34 -0.05
N GLN A 43 5.33 -0.13 1.21
CA GLN A 43 6.54 -0.31 2.00
C GLN A 43 7.53 -1.32 1.37
N ASN A 44 7.06 -2.18 0.46
CA ASN A 44 7.90 -3.13 -0.28
C ASN A 44 8.43 -2.57 -1.61
N THR A 45 8.25 -1.30 -1.85
CA THR A 45 8.79 -0.59 -3.03
C THR A 45 10.02 0.23 -2.67
N THR A 46 10.85 0.49 -3.67
CA THR A 46 11.98 1.41 -3.53
C THR A 46 11.52 2.87 -3.71
N PRO A 47 12.28 3.84 -3.17
CA PRO A 47 12.04 5.26 -3.45
C PRO A 47 11.98 5.60 -4.94
N ASN A 48 12.86 5.02 -5.75
CA ASN A 48 12.88 5.24 -7.20
C ASN A 48 11.62 4.71 -7.89
N GLN A 49 11.10 3.56 -7.47
CA GLN A 49 9.86 3.02 -8.01
C GLN A 49 8.68 3.96 -7.74
N ILE A 50 8.53 4.43 -6.51
CA ILE A 50 7.43 5.33 -6.14
C ILE A 50 7.60 6.70 -6.77
N LYS A 51 8.80 7.26 -6.79
CA LYS A 51 9.08 8.50 -7.51
C LYS A 51 8.66 8.40 -8.97
N GLY A 52 9.03 7.32 -9.65
CA GLY A 52 8.69 7.08 -11.04
C GLY A 52 7.19 7.01 -11.30
N ILE A 53 6.42 6.45 -10.36
CA ILE A 53 4.95 6.36 -10.48
C ILE A 53 4.29 7.72 -10.22
N ILE A 54 4.61 8.38 -9.12
CA ILE A 54 4.01 9.65 -8.74
C ILE A 54 4.26 10.72 -9.80
N THR A 55 5.46 10.78 -10.35
CA THR A 55 5.83 11.77 -11.36
C THR A 55 5.18 11.54 -12.72
N ARG A 56 4.55 10.38 -12.95
CA ARG A 56 3.77 10.08 -14.16
C ARG A 56 2.30 10.39 -14.04
N ALA A 57 1.84 10.84 -12.88
CA ALA A 57 0.47 11.26 -12.69
C ALA A 57 0.16 12.44 -13.61
N GLY A 58 -0.68 12.19 -14.59
CA GLY A 58 -1.17 13.20 -15.50
C GLY A 58 -2.45 13.86 -15.01
N LYS A 59 -3.10 14.55 -15.90
CA LYS A 59 -4.33 15.31 -15.60
C LYS A 59 -5.43 14.42 -15.04
N ASN A 60 -6.06 14.89 -13.97
CA ASN A 60 -7.19 14.22 -13.29
C ASN A 60 -6.85 12.80 -12.78
N THR A 61 -5.61 12.58 -12.37
CA THR A 61 -5.19 11.33 -11.76
C THR A 61 -5.06 11.51 -10.24
N LYS A 62 -5.60 10.57 -9.50
CA LYS A 62 -5.43 10.44 -8.06
C LYS A 62 -4.65 9.16 -7.76
N ILE A 63 -3.64 9.27 -6.91
CA ILE A 63 -2.84 8.13 -6.46
C ILE A 63 -3.05 7.94 -4.96
N ILE A 64 -3.37 6.73 -4.55
CA ILE A 64 -3.49 6.33 -3.16
C ILE A 64 -2.41 5.29 -2.88
N LEU A 65 -1.56 5.57 -1.92
CA LEU A 65 -0.52 4.67 -1.44
C LEU A 65 -0.96 4.07 -0.11
N LEU A 66 -1.04 2.75 -0.05
CA LEU A 66 -1.38 2.00 1.14
C LEU A 66 -0.19 1.16 1.59
N GLY A 67 0.05 1.07 2.88
CA GLY A 67 1.10 0.22 3.40
C GLY A 67 1.37 0.42 4.89
N ASP A 68 2.21 -0.45 5.42
CA ASP A 68 2.69 -0.42 6.79
C ASP A 68 4.22 -0.47 6.81
N PRO A 69 4.92 0.59 7.25
CA PRO A 69 6.38 0.60 7.29
C PRO A 69 7.00 -0.48 8.19
N ASN A 70 6.22 -1.06 9.10
CA ASN A 70 6.68 -2.14 9.97
C ASN A 70 6.58 -3.54 9.34
N GLN A 71 5.94 -3.68 8.18
CA GLN A 71 5.74 -4.95 7.48
C GLN A 71 6.56 -5.04 6.20
N ILE A 72 7.86 -4.82 6.28
CA ILE A 72 8.76 -4.85 5.14
C ILE A 72 9.26 -6.28 4.92
N ASP A 73 8.96 -6.85 3.75
CA ASP A 73 9.38 -8.20 3.34
C ASP A 73 10.60 -8.21 2.41
N ARG A 74 11.00 -7.03 1.92
CA ARG A 74 12.11 -6.91 0.99
C ARG A 74 13.44 -6.71 1.70
N PRO A 75 14.48 -7.51 1.38
CA PRO A 75 15.84 -7.22 1.85
C PRO A 75 16.30 -5.87 1.31
N PHE A 76 17.17 -5.19 2.02
CA PHE A 76 17.73 -3.86 1.72
C PHE A 76 16.77 -2.68 1.88
N LEU A 77 15.51 -2.90 2.23
CA LEU A 77 14.58 -1.83 2.62
C LEU A 77 14.41 -1.83 4.14
N ASP A 78 14.31 -0.66 4.71
CA ASP A 78 14.01 -0.45 6.13
C ASP A 78 12.86 0.54 6.32
N GLU A 79 12.48 0.80 7.56
CA GLU A 79 11.38 1.70 7.91
C GLU A 79 11.54 3.12 7.34
N ARG A 80 12.76 3.55 7.05
CA ARG A 80 13.07 4.90 6.57
C ARG A 80 13.31 4.95 5.06
N THR A 81 13.88 3.90 4.49
CA THR A 81 14.36 3.85 3.10
C THR A 81 13.39 3.20 2.13
N ASN A 82 12.23 2.75 2.60
CA ASN A 82 11.20 2.20 1.73
C ASN A 82 10.43 3.31 0.98
N GLY A 83 9.76 2.93 -0.11
CA GLY A 83 9.04 3.86 -0.97
C GLY A 83 7.90 4.62 -0.27
N LEU A 84 7.20 3.98 0.66
CA LEU A 84 6.11 4.62 1.40
C LEU A 84 6.63 5.74 2.30
N SER A 85 7.63 5.46 3.13
CA SER A 85 8.24 6.44 4.02
C SER A 85 8.92 7.57 3.25
N TYR A 86 9.56 7.24 2.13
CA TYR A 86 10.15 8.24 1.24
C TYR A 86 9.10 9.20 0.69
N ALA A 87 7.99 8.69 0.16
CA ALA A 87 6.92 9.53 -0.36
C ALA A 87 6.27 10.38 0.74
N ALA A 88 6.00 9.78 1.91
CA ALA A 88 5.43 10.49 3.05
C ALA A 88 6.28 11.67 3.49
N GLU A 89 7.59 11.48 3.61
CA GLU A 89 8.51 12.54 4.04
C GLU A 89 8.68 13.63 2.99
N HIS A 90 8.87 13.28 1.72
CA HIS A 90 9.12 14.25 0.67
C HIS A 90 7.89 15.01 0.20
N MET A 91 6.71 14.40 0.28
CA MET A 91 5.45 15.07 -0.06
C MET A 91 4.82 15.85 1.10
N LYS A 92 5.45 15.83 2.25
CA LYS A 92 5.01 16.58 3.42
C LYS A 92 4.97 18.08 3.12
N GLY A 93 3.85 18.70 3.44
CA GLY A 93 3.64 20.12 3.18
C GLY A 93 3.13 20.47 1.77
N SER A 94 3.02 19.49 0.87
CA SER A 94 2.36 19.71 -0.42
C SER A 94 0.86 19.90 -0.25
N SER A 95 0.29 20.91 -0.90
CA SER A 95 -1.17 21.12 -0.96
C SER A 95 -1.90 20.04 -1.77
N LEU A 96 -1.16 19.20 -2.48
CA LEU A 96 -1.69 18.12 -3.34
C LEU A 96 -1.57 16.75 -2.70
N CYS A 97 -1.10 16.66 -1.47
CA CYS A 97 -0.88 15.39 -0.76
C CYS A 97 -1.46 15.45 0.65
N TRP A 98 -2.16 14.39 1.01
CA TRP A 98 -2.65 14.16 2.37
C TRP A 98 -2.12 12.85 2.90
N GLN A 99 -1.83 12.83 4.19
CA GLN A 99 -1.32 11.64 4.88
C GLN A 99 -2.23 11.31 6.06
N ILE A 100 -2.56 10.03 6.19
CA ILE A 100 -3.34 9.49 7.30
C ILE A 100 -2.53 8.34 7.88
N THR A 101 -2.24 8.41 9.17
CA THR A 101 -1.63 7.31 9.91
C THR A 101 -2.64 6.76 10.88
N MET A 102 -2.93 5.47 10.76
CA MET A 102 -3.82 4.77 11.68
C MET A 102 -3.04 4.34 12.92
N SER A 103 -3.65 4.51 14.09
CA SER A 103 -3.07 4.03 15.34
C SER A 103 -3.30 2.51 15.51
N PRO A 104 -2.52 1.84 16.38
CA PRO A 104 -2.74 0.42 16.68
C PRO A 104 -4.17 0.11 17.18
N GLU A 105 -4.80 1.04 17.88
CA GLU A 105 -6.16 0.88 18.40
C GLU A 105 -7.23 0.91 17.29
N GLU A 106 -6.91 1.51 16.16
CA GLU A 106 -7.80 1.56 14.98
C GLU A 106 -7.65 0.33 14.08
N CYS A 107 -6.76 -0.60 14.45
CA CYS A 107 -6.51 -1.81 13.69
C CYS A 107 -7.56 -2.88 14.04
N GLU A 108 -8.42 -3.19 13.10
CA GLU A 108 -9.34 -4.32 13.21
C GLU A 108 -8.64 -5.62 12.82
N ARG A 109 -8.32 -6.43 13.82
CA ARG A 109 -7.76 -7.77 13.64
C ARG A 109 -8.60 -8.79 14.38
N SER A 110 -8.57 -10.05 13.92
CA SER A 110 -9.18 -11.15 14.66
C SER A 110 -8.51 -11.34 16.03
N GLU A 111 -9.25 -11.88 16.99
CA GLU A 111 -8.72 -12.21 18.32
C GLU A 111 -7.48 -13.11 18.22
N LEU A 112 -7.52 -14.09 17.31
CA LEU A 112 -6.37 -14.97 17.06
C LEU A 112 -5.14 -14.20 16.57
N ALA A 113 -5.31 -13.27 15.64
CA ALA A 113 -4.21 -12.48 15.11
C ALA A 113 -3.61 -11.58 16.19
N MET A 114 -4.41 -10.96 17.01
CA MET A 114 -3.96 -10.15 18.15
C MET A 114 -3.16 -10.97 19.17
N ASP A 115 -3.68 -12.12 19.56
CA ASP A 115 -3.00 -13.02 20.50
C ASP A 115 -1.67 -13.56 19.92
N ALA A 116 -1.68 -13.93 18.64
CA ALA A 116 -0.48 -14.40 17.96
C ALA A 116 0.63 -13.34 17.89
N ILE A 117 0.30 -12.10 17.56
CA ILE A 117 1.26 -10.99 17.54
C ILE A 117 1.91 -10.83 18.91
N GLN A 118 1.12 -10.76 19.97
CA GLN A 118 1.63 -10.59 21.32
C GLN A 118 2.55 -11.74 21.77
N ARG A 119 2.24 -12.97 21.36
CA ARG A 119 3.02 -14.15 21.75
C ARG A 119 4.29 -14.32 20.93
N LEU A 120 4.23 -14.03 19.65
CA LEU A 120 5.34 -14.22 18.73
C LEU A 120 6.40 -13.11 18.88
N GLU A 121 6.00 -11.87 19.10
CA GLU A 121 6.93 -10.76 19.34
C GLU A 121 7.69 -10.91 20.66
N LYS A 122 7.03 -11.32 21.75
CA LYS A 122 7.69 -11.54 23.06
C LYS A 122 8.79 -12.60 23.04
N ARG A 123 8.82 -13.49 22.05
CA ARG A 123 9.88 -14.52 21.92
C ARG A 123 11.14 -13.99 21.26
N THR A 124 11.04 -12.96 20.45
CA THR A 124 12.19 -12.38 19.74
C THR A 124 13.07 -11.56 20.69
N GLU A 125 12.48 -10.83 21.63
CA GLU A 125 13.23 -10.04 22.62
C GLU A 125 14.06 -10.87 23.61
N LYS A 126 13.71 -12.14 23.85
CA LYS A 126 14.46 -13.02 24.74
C LYS A 126 15.68 -13.72 24.12
N LYS A 127 15.87 -13.63 22.81
CA LYS A 127 17.01 -14.25 22.12
C LYS A 127 18.20 -13.32 21.90
N GLU A 128 18.04 -12.02 22.08
CA GLU A 128 19.14 -11.05 21.92
C GLU A 128 20.05 -10.89 23.17
N TYR A 129 19.72 -11.55 24.29
CA TYR A 129 20.50 -11.46 25.55
C TYR A 129 21.14 -12.79 25.98
N ARG A 130 21.53 -13.63 25.02
CA ARG A 130 22.36 -14.80 25.35
C ARG A 130 23.55 -14.93 24.43
#